data_d92af031ce13a80523a92802d5bba016
#
_entry.id   d92af031ce13a80523a92802d5bba016
#
_cell.length_a   1.000
_cell.length_b   1.000
_cell.length_c   1.000
_cell.angle_alpha   90.00
_cell.angle_beta   90.00
_cell.angle_gamma   90.00
#
_symmetry.space_group_name_H-M   'P 1'
#
loop_
_entity.id
_entity.type
_entity.pdbx_description
1 polymer ?
#
loop_
_entity_poly.entity_id
_entity_poly.type
_entity_poly.pdbx_seq_one_letter_code
_entity_poly.pdbx_strand_id
1 'polypeptide(L)'
;MFQPDVVAEHSPRLGGRLAVVLLATAALLALFAGFATSFVFHFPSTLTASPTAVGNGVTIHLETVAAISDAIAFPRPADPHQDWVSYLPTTVFKVPANSVVTISIDQEDGASGLRNAYWAKAQGIIGGKFHMTYYDDAGAPQVGDFSELPDPTSLGHSFAIPDLGVFVPLLGISDAAPAGSHNEITFSFKTGKAGIFRWQCFVPCGAGSIYGNGNAMSAFGYMQGMLVVQ
;
A
#
# COMPACT_ATOMS: atom_id res chain seq x y z
N MET A 1 -55.88 21.65 60.65
CA MET A 1 -54.77 22.48 60.21
C MET A 1 -53.74 21.50 59.61
N PHE A 2 -53.83 21.27 58.28
CA PHE A 2 -52.96 20.30 57.59
C PHE A 2 -51.74 21.06 57.07
N GLN A 3 -50.56 20.68 57.51
CA GLN A 3 -49.27 21.18 57.05
C GLN A 3 -48.84 20.27 55.86
N PRO A 4 -48.64 20.73 54.63
CA PRO A 4 -48.15 19.88 53.56
C PRO A 4 -46.65 19.68 53.77
N ASP A 5 -46.25 18.40 53.85
CA ASP A 5 -44.84 17.97 53.82
C ASP A 5 -44.19 18.44 52.49
N VAL A 6 -43.24 19.34 52.54
CA VAL A 6 -42.44 19.74 51.44
C VAL A 6 -41.42 18.62 51.17
N VAL A 7 -41.70 17.80 50.22
CA VAL A 7 -40.74 16.81 49.69
C VAL A 7 -39.61 17.61 49.02
N ALA A 8 -38.46 17.64 49.67
CA ALA A 8 -37.26 18.24 49.08
C ALA A 8 -36.84 17.39 47.86
N GLU A 9 -37.16 17.89 46.67
CA GLU A 9 -36.60 17.33 45.42
C GLU A 9 -35.05 17.39 45.47
N HIS A 10 -34.44 16.20 45.60
CA HIS A 10 -33.01 16.06 45.43
C HIS A 10 -32.68 16.26 43.96
N SER A 11 -32.48 17.50 43.53
CA SER A 11 -31.90 17.75 42.21
C SER A 11 -30.49 17.16 42.19
N PRO A 12 -30.19 16.21 41.29
CA PRO A 12 -28.83 15.66 41.22
C PRO A 12 -27.87 16.81 40.94
N ARG A 13 -26.89 16.93 41.81
CA ARG A 13 -25.94 18.04 41.86
C ARG A 13 -25.36 18.26 40.45
N LEU A 14 -25.52 19.49 39.94
CA LEU A 14 -25.06 19.88 38.57
C LEU A 14 -23.60 19.50 38.34
N GLY A 15 -22.73 19.53 39.36
CA GLY A 15 -21.34 19.10 39.30
C GLY A 15 -21.12 17.63 38.97
N GLY A 16 -22.00 16.73 39.47
CA GLY A 16 -21.87 15.29 39.12
C GLY A 16 -22.22 15.01 37.67
N ARG A 17 -23.24 15.67 37.12
CA ARG A 17 -23.60 15.53 35.71
C ARG A 17 -22.52 16.10 34.79
N LEU A 18 -21.96 17.25 35.14
CA LEU A 18 -20.86 17.85 34.38
C LEU A 18 -19.61 16.93 34.40
N ALA A 19 -19.27 16.36 35.53
CA ALA A 19 -18.15 15.42 35.64
C ALA A 19 -18.33 14.18 34.75
N VAL A 20 -19.53 13.59 34.70
CA VAL A 20 -19.83 12.45 33.84
C VAL A 20 -19.69 12.81 32.36
N VAL A 21 -20.23 13.98 31.95
CA VAL A 21 -20.12 14.45 30.57
C VAL A 21 -18.65 14.68 30.18
N LEU A 22 -17.86 15.33 31.05
CA LEU A 22 -16.44 15.57 30.78
C LEU A 22 -15.64 14.27 30.69
N LEU A 23 -15.89 13.29 31.55
CA LEU A 23 -15.23 11.99 31.51
C LEU A 23 -15.62 11.20 30.25
N ALA A 24 -16.90 11.20 29.89
CA ALA A 24 -17.35 10.54 28.65
C ALA A 24 -16.73 11.18 27.40
N THR A 25 -16.68 12.52 27.36
CA THR A 25 -16.04 13.26 26.24
C THR A 25 -14.55 12.96 26.17
N ALA A 26 -13.83 12.95 27.29
CA ALA A 26 -12.42 12.61 27.33
C ALA A 26 -12.15 11.17 26.88
N ALA A 27 -13.00 10.22 27.28
CA ALA A 27 -12.90 8.82 26.84
C ALA A 27 -13.14 8.69 25.32
N LEU A 28 -14.15 9.36 24.79
CA LEU A 28 -14.41 9.38 23.34
C LEU A 28 -13.27 10.00 22.54
N LEU A 29 -12.70 11.09 23.01
CA LEU A 29 -11.54 11.74 22.38
C LEU A 29 -10.31 10.83 22.42
N ALA A 30 -10.08 10.13 23.52
CA ALA A 30 -8.97 9.17 23.63
C ALA A 30 -9.16 7.97 22.68
N LEU A 31 -10.38 7.42 22.59
CA LEU A 31 -10.70 6.36 21.63
C LEU A 31 -10.53 6.84 20.18
N PHE A 32 -11.01 8.04 19.86
CA PHE A 32 -10.84 8.63 18.53
C PHE A 32 -9.36 8.87 18.20
N ALA A 33 -8.58 9.41 19.14
CA ALA A 33 -7.15 9.60 18.96
C ALA A 33 -6.44 8.26 18.76
N GLY A 34 -6.77 7.23 19.54
CA GLY A 34 -6.25 5.88 19.37
C GLY A 34 -6.59 5.29 18.00
N PHE A 35 -7.84 5.42 17.56
CA PHE A 35 -8.26 5.01 16.23
C PHE A 35 -7.50 5.78 15.13
N ALA A 36 -7.45 7.11 15.23
CA ALA A 36 -6.78 7.95 14.25
C ALA A 36 -5.29 7.62 14.12
N THR A 37 -4.58 7.40 15.23
CA THR A 37 -3.16 7.03 15.20
C THR A 37 -2.92 5.65 14.64
N SER A 38 -3.78 4.67 14.94
CA SER A 38 -3.62 3.28 14.49
C SER A 38 -4.07 3.04 13.03
N PHE A 39 -5.10 3.76 12.57
CA PHE A 39 -5.74 3.46 11.28
C PHE A 39 -5.64 4.58 10.25
N VAL A 40 -5.51 5.84 10.67
CA VAL A 40 -5.49 7.00 9.75
C VAL A 40 -4.10 7.59 9.60
N PHE A 41 -3.36 7.69 10.71
CA PHE A 41 -2.03 8.29 10.76
C PHE A 41 -0.90 7.29 10.94
N HIS A 42 -1.07 6.07 10.45
CA HIS A 42 0.02 5.11 10.39
C HIS A 42 1.00 5.54 9.28
N PHE A 43 2.11 6.16 9.68
CA PHE A 43 3.14 6.62 8.75
C PHE A 43 4.22 5.54 8.63
N PRO A 44 4.39 4.94 7.43
CA PRO A 44 5.47 3.99 7.21
C PRO A 44 6.83 4.67 7.30
N SER A 45 7.87 3.89 7.55
CA SER A 45 9.25 4.36 7.47
C SER A 45 9.54 4.92 6.07
N THR A 46 10.42 5.93 5.98
CA THR A 46 10.84 6.49 4.69
C THR A 46 12.11 5.80 4.22
N LEU A 47 12.07 5.19 3.05
CA LEU A 47 13.23 4.68 2.35
C LEU A 47 13.83 5.81 1.52
N THR A 48 15.10 6.11 1.75
CA THR A 48 15.86 7.04 0.88
C THR A 48 16.65 6.21 -0.12
N ALA A 49 16.31 6.35 -1.40
CA ALA A 49 17.08 5.71 -2.46
C ALA A 49 18.45 6.38 -2.58
N SER A 50 19.49 5.58 -2.61
CA SER A 50 20.87 6.05 -2.83
C SER A 50 21.18 6.01 -4.33
N PRO A 51 21.91 7.02 -4.88
CA PRO A 51 22.39 6.97 -6.24
C PRO A 51 23.23 5.71 -6.46
N THR A 52 22.99 5.01 -7.55
CA THR A 52 23.88 3.95 -7.99
C THR A 52 25.22 4.55 -8.45
N ALA A 53 26.31 3.80 -8.30
CA ALA A 53 27.66 4.28 -8.66
C ALA A 53 27.84 4.55 -10.18
N VAL A 54 26.86 4.24 -11.02
CA VAL A 54 26.88 4.44 -12.47
C VAL A 54 25.75 5.38 -12.89
N GLY A 55 26.08 6.65 -13.09
CA GLY A 55 25.14 7.68 -13.53
C GLY A 55 24.27 8.29 -12.43
N ASN A 56 23.30 9.13 -12.81
CA ASN A 56 22.38 9.81 -11.91
C ASN A 56 21.13 8.96 -11.55
N GLY A 57 21.24 7.64 -11.63
CA GLY A 57 20.13 6.72 -11.36
C GLY A 57 20.11 6.26 -9.91
N VAL A 58 18.92 5.89 -9.46
CA VAL A 58 18.69 5.22 -8.15
C VAL A 58 17.91 3.94 -8.36
N THR A 59 18.17 2.94 -7.54
CA THR A 59 17.40 1.68 -7.53
C THR A 59 16.69 1.51 -6.20
N ILE A 60 15.42 1.10 -6.27
CA ILE A 60 14.56 0.77 -5.14
C ILE A 60 14.10 -0.67 -5.32
N HIS A 61 14.28 -1.47 -4.28
CA HIS A 61 13.76 -2.83 -4.23
C HIS A 61 12.55 -2.90 -3.31
N LEU A 62 11.49 -3.54 -3.78
CA LEU A 62 10.22 -3.73 -3.09
C LEU A 62 9.81 -5.19 -3.12
N GLU A 63 8.95 -5.55 -2.22
CA GLU A 63 8.25 -6.83 -2.13
C GLU A 63 6.75 -6.54 -2.05
N THR A 64 5.93 -7.28 -2.79
CA THR A 64 4.47 -7.20 -2.70
C THR A 64 3.94 -8.53 -2.22
N VAL A 65 3.37 -8.54 -1.02
CA VAL A 65 2.92 -9.74 -0.31
C VAL A 65 1.41 -9.73 -0.12
N ALA A 66 0.80 -10.92 -0.10
CA ALA A 66 -0.64 -11.10 0.16
C ALA A 66 -1.01 -10.67 1.59
N ALA A 67 -0.13 -10.94 2.55
CA ALA A 67 -0.25 -10.50 3.93
C ALA A 67 1.12 -10.08 4.47
N ILE A 68 1.17 -8.99 5.25
CA ILE A 68 2.44 -8.51 5.83
C ILE A 68 3.11 -9.59 6.70
N SER A 69 2.30 -10.45 7.35
CA SER A 69 2.81 -11.58 8.13
C SER A 69 3.63 -12.58 7.31
N ASP A 70 3.42 -12.62 6.01
CA ASP A 70 4.08 -13.56 5.10
C ASP A 70 5.40 -13.01 4.53
N ALA A 71 5.69 -11.72 4.77
CA ALA A 71 6.91 -11.09 4.32
C ALA A 71 8.15 -11.74 4.95
N ILE A 72 9.04 -12.22 4.12
CA ILE A 72 10.31 -12.83 4.53
C ILE A 72 11.44 -11.80 4.50
N ALA A 73 11.53 -11.06 3.41
CA ALA A 73 12.61 -10.10 3.20
C ALA A 73 12.47 -8.83 4.05
N PHE A 74 11.23 -8.36 4.23
CA PHE A 74 10.94 -7.09 4.91
C PHE A 74 9.81 -7.20 5.93
N PRO A 75 9.95 -7.99 7.00
CA PRO A 75 8.88 -8.19 7.98
C PRO A 75 8.56 -6.90 8.74
N ARG A 76 7.29 -6.69 9.05
CA ARG A 76 6.79 -5.58 9.88
C ARG A 76 6.05 -6.09 11.12
N PRO A 77 6.74 -6.68 12.10
CA PRO A 77 6.11 -7.37 13.22
C PRO A 77 5.27 -6.46 14.13
N ALA A 78 5.52 -5.15 14.11
CA ALA A 78 4.76 -4.16 14.89
C ALA A 78 3.55 -3.58 14.12
N ASP A 79 3.29 -4.03 12.89
CA ASP A 79 2.17 -3.55 12.11
C ASP A 79 0.84 -4.08 12.66
N PRO A 80 -0.19 -3.24 12.86
CA PRO A 80 -1.48 -3.69 13.40
C PRO A 80 -2.31 -4.53 12.41
N HIS A 81 -1.95 -4.51 11.13
CA HIS A 81 -2.67 -5.18 10.05
C HIS A 81 -1.80 -6.23 9.37
N GLN A 82 -1.39 -7.24 10.13
CA GLN A 82 -0.53 -8.32 9.65
C GLN A 82 -1.15 -9.15 8.50
N ASP A 83 -2.47 -9.11 8.38
CA ASP A 83 -3.29 -9.79 7.36
C ASP A 83 -3.51 -8.94 6.10
N TRP A 84 -2.92 -7.75 6.02
CA TRP A 84 -3.12 -6.86 4.88
C TRP A 84 -2.04 -7.03 3.81
N VAL A 85 -2.49 -7.02 2.56
CA VAL A 85 -1.61 -6.92 1.39
C VAL A 85 -0.84 -5.59 1.43
N SER A 86 0.44 -5.62 1.11
CA SER A 86 1.29 -4.44 1.21
C SER A 86 2.47 -4.45 0.26
N TYR A 87 2.97 -3.24 -0.02
CA TYR A 87 4.31 -3.03 -0.53
C TYR A 87 5.29 -2.83 0.63
N LEU A 88 6.37 -3.58 0.63
CA LEU A 88 7.43 -3.55 1.63
C LEU A 88 8.78 -3.14 1.02
N PRO A 89 9.74 -2.63 1.79
CA PRO A 89 9.73 -2.38 3.24
C PRO A 89 8.98 -1.11 3.62
N THR A 90 8.66 -0.25 2.67
CA THR A 90 8.03 1.06 2.89
C THR A 90 7.25 1.51 1.66
N THR A 91 6.30 2.39 1.87
CA THR A 91 5.55 3.04 0.79
C THR A 91 5.93 4.53 0.62
N VAL A 92 7.01 4.99 1.25
CA VAL A 92 7.51 6.36 1.12
C VAL A 92 8.94 6.34 0.60
N PHE A 93 9.14 6.81 -0.62
CA PHE A 93 10.45 6.84 -1.30
C PHE A 93 10.92 8.27 -1.47
N LYS A 94 12.19 8.54 -1.18
CA LYS A 94 12.86 9.80 -1.52
C LYS A 94 13.86 9.55 -2.63
N VAL A 95 13.72 10.29 -3.72
CA VAL A 95 14.55 10.13 -4.92
C VAL A 95 15.01 11.49 -5.45
N PRO A 96 16.14 11.55 -6.16
CA PRO A 96 16.61 12.79 -6.77
C PRO A 96 15.65 13.29 -7.87
N ALA A 97 15.59 14.62 -8.05
CA ALA A 97 14.93 15.23 -9.18
C ALA A 97 15.73 14.99 -10.48
N ASN A 98 15.01 15.03 -11.62
CA ASN A 98 15.57 14.88 -12.97
C ASN A 98 16.46 13.63 -13.16
N SER A 99 16.11 12.55 -12.48
CA SER A 99 16.89 11.32 -12.40
C SER A 99 16.15 10.14 -13.01
N VAL A 100 16.87 9.07 -13.31
CA VAL A 100 16.31 7.78 -13.64
C VAL A 100 16.11 7.01 -12.33
N VAL A 101 14.89 6.54 -12.09
CA VAL A 101 14.55 5.66 -10.97
C VAL A 101 14.25 4.29 -11.54
N THR A 102 14.95 3.27 -11.04
CA THR A 102 14.66 1.86 -11.31
C THR A 102 13.98 1.26 -10.10
N ILE A 103 12.88 0.58 -10.32
CA ILE A 103 12.18 -0.20 -9.29
C ILE A 103 12.24 -1.67 -9.68
N SER A 104 12.62 -2.52 -8.74
CA SER A 104 12.52 -3.97 -8.80
C SER A 104 11.53 -4.41 -7.74
N ILE A 105 10.55 -5.22 -8.12
CA ILE A 105 9.46 -5.68 -7.25
C ILE A 105 9.43 -7.20 -7.28
N ASP A 106 9.61 -7.81 -6.11
CA ASP A 106 9.33 -9.21 -5.89
C ASP A 106 7.82 -9.35 -5.61
N GLN A 107 7.10 -9.95 -6.53
CA GLN A 107 5.66 -10.12 -6.49
C GLN A 107 5.34 -11.53 -6.00
N GLU A 108 4.78 -11.65 -4.80
CA GLU A 108 4.50 -12.93 -4.12
C GLU A 108 3.03 -13.30 -4.12
N ASP A 109 2.13 -12.33 -4.37
CA ASP A 109 0.69 -12.57 -4.34
C ASP A 109 0.15 -13.12 -5.67
N GLY A 110 -0.98 -13.80 -5.61
CA GLY A 110 -1.64 -14.41 -6.75
C GLY A 110 -2.36 -13.41 -7.65
N ALA A 111 -3.06 -13.92 -8.66
CA ALA A 111 -3.84 -13.13 -9.59
C ALA A 111 -5.13 -12.58 -8.93
N SER A 112 -5.45 -11.31 -9.20
CA SER A 112 -6.65 -10.64 -8.67
C SER A 112 -7.97 -11.06 -9.35
N GLY A 113 -7.88 -11.75 -10.49
CA GLY A 113 -9.04 -12.09 -11.32
C GLY A 113 -9.60 -10.91 -12.14
N LEU A 114 -8.94 -9.76 -12.17
CA LEU A 114 -9.32 -8.61 -13.01
C LEU A 114 -9.15 -8.96 -14.48
N ARG A 115 -10.20 -8.77 -15.28
CA ARG A 115 -10.24 -9.20 -16.69
C ARG A 115 -10.09 -8.05 -17.70
N ASN A 116 -9.88 -6.82 -17.25
CA ASN A 116 -9.74 -5.68 -18.15
C ASN A 116 -8.30 -5.58 -18.67
N ALA A 117 -8.10 -5.97 -19.92
CA ALA A 117 -6.79 -5.96 -20.59
C ALA A 117 -6.10 -4.59 -20.65
N TYR A 118 -6.82 -3.50 -20.45
CA TYR A 118 -6.22 -2.17 -20.34
C TYR A 118 -5.18 -2.11 -19.21
N TRP A 119 -5.47 -2.75 -18.07
CA TRP A 119 -4.61 -2.76 -16.88
C TRP A 119 -3.42 -3.73 -17.00
N ALA A 120 -3.33 -4.51 -18.08
CA ALA A 120 -2.19 -5.38 -18.32
C ALA A 120 -1.02 -4.69 -19.05
N LYS A 121 -1.17 -3.42 -19.46
CA LYS A 121 -0.21 -2.69 -20.29
C LYS A 121 0.59 -1.69 -19.48
N ALA A 122 1.93 -1.71 -19.68
CA ALA A 122 2.81 -0.71 -19.08
C ALA A 122 2.66 0.66 -19.78
N GLN A 123 2.80 1.73 -18.99
CA GLN A 123 2.73 3.12 -19.47
C GLN A 123 3.79 3.97 -18.77
N GLY A 124 4.33 4.97 -19.46
CA GLY A 124 5.21 5.99 -18.89
C GLY A 124 6.58 5.53 -18.40
N ILE A 125 7.00 4.32 -18.72
CA ILE A 125 8.30 3.77 -18.37
C ILE A 125 9.32 3.92 -19.51
N ILE A 126 10.60 3.92 -19.18
CA ILE A 126 11.69 4.05 -20.16
C ILE A 126 11.70 2.83 -21.06
N GLY A 127 11.73 3.06 -22.37
CA GLY A 127 11.68 1.99 -23.37
C GLY A 127 10.33 1.34 -23.56
N GLY A 128 9.29 1.72 -22.76
CA GLY A 128 7.93 1.16 -22.86
C GLY A 128 7.83 -0.31 -22.47
N LYS A 129 8.87 -0.87 -21.85
CA LYS A 129 8.95 -2.27 -21.44
C LYS A 129 9.48 -2.40 -20.03
N PHE A 130 8.96 -3.38 -19.32
CA PHE A 130 9.50 -3.89 -18.05
C PHE A 130 10.17 -5.24 -18.28
N HIS A 131 11.21 -5.51 -17.53
CA HIS A 131 11.86 -6.81 -17.45
C HIS A 131 11.15 -7.67 -16.43
N MET A 132 10.90 -8.93 -16.72
CA MET A 132 10.22 -9.84 -15.80
C MET A 132 10.83 -11.24 -15.83
N THR A 133 11.11 -11.76 -14.64
CA THR A 133 11.33 -13.18 -14.39
C THR A 133 10.08 -13.70 -13.68
N TYR A 134 9.46 -14.77 -14.20
CA TYR A 134 8.20 -15.27 -13.67
C TYR A 134 8.04 -16.77 -13.89
N TYR A 135 7.05 -17.37 -13.27
CA TYR A 135 6.65 -18.74 -13.49
C TYR A 135 5.38 -18.78 -14.33
N ASP A 136 5.40 -19.57 -15.41
CA ASP A 136 4.21 -19.79 -16.24
C ASP A 136 3.19 -20.75 -15.59
N ASP A 137 2.07 -21.00 -16.25
CA ASP A 137 0.99 -21.85 -15.71
C ASP A 137 1.40 -23.33 -15.52
N ALA A 138 2.53 -23.73 -16.07
CA ALA A 138 3.12 -25.04 -15.84
C ALA A 138 4.18 -25.04 -14.72
N GLY A 139 4.43 -23.88 -14.09
CA GLY A 139 5.46 -23.72 -13.08
C GLY A 139 6.88 -23.66 -13.62
N ALA A 140 7.04 -23.43 -14.93
CA ALA A 140 8.35 -23.30 -15.55
C ALA A 140 8.83 -21.83 -15.50
N PRO A 141 10.11 -21.56 -15.13
CA PRO A 141 10.64 -20.21 -15.09
C PRO A 141 10.77 -19.61 -16.50
N GLN A 142 10.34 -18.38 -16.64
CA GLN A 142 10.38 -17.58 -17.85
C GLN A 142 11.07 -16.25 -17.57
N VAL A 143 11.71 -15.67 -18.60
CA VAL A 143 12.37 -14.35 -18.50
C VAL A 143 12.20 -13.59 -19.82
N GLY A 144 11.96 -12.28 -19.72
CA GLY A 144 11.85 -11.44 -20.92
C GLY A 144 11.52 -9.97 -20.63
N ASP A 145 11.42 -9.21 -21.71
CA ASP A 145 11.02 -7.80 -21.72
C ASP A 145 9.63 -7.66 -22.33
N PHE A 146 8.71 -7.12 -21.56
CA PHE A 146 7.28 -7.07 -21.88
C PHE A 146 6.77 -5.63 -21.87
N SER A 147 5.90 -5.29 -22.82
CA SER A 147 5.11 -4.04 -22.80
C SER A 147 3.72 -4.26 -22.18
N GLU A 148 3.29 -5.50 -22.09
CA GLU A 148 2.05 -5.95 -21.48
C GLU A 148 2.23 -7.36 -20.90
N LEU A 149 1.39 -7.75 -19.95
CA LEU A 149 1.43 -9.10 -19.38
C LEU A 149 1.13 -10.15 -20.46
N PRO A 150 1.78 -11.31 -20.41
CA PRO A 150 1.52 -12.42 -21.33
C PRO A 150 0.04 -12.88 -21.30
N ASP A 151 -0.54 -12.90 -20.11
CA ASP A 151 -1.97 -13.11 -19.89
C ASP A 151 -2.55 -11.96 -19.05
N PRO A 152 -3.45 -11.13 -19.63
CA PRO A 152 -4.09 -10.03 -18.90
C PRO A 152 -4.93 -10.48 -17.71
N THR A 153 -5.38 -11.73 -17.65
CA THR A 153 -6.20 -12.26 -16.56
C THR A 153 -5.39 -12.66 -15.33
N SER A 154 -4.08 -12.78 -15.50
CA SER A 154 -3.12 -13.10 -14.43
C SER A 154 -2.54 -11.87 -13.73
N LEU A 155 -3.16 -10.70 -13.90
CA LEU A 155 -2.80 -9.47 -13.19
C LEU A 155 -3.05 -9.62 -11.69
N GLY A 156 -2.00 -9.53 -10.87
CA GLY A 156 -2.08 -9.53 -9.41
C GLY A 156 -2.27 -8.12 -8.86
N HIS A 157 -1.30 -7.26 -9.08
CA HIS A 157 -1.24 -5.89 -8.60
C HIS A 157 -0.79 -4.92 -9.68
N SER A 158 -0.61 -3.65 -9.31
CA SER A 158 0.03 -2.65 -10.17
C SER A 158 0.82 -1.65 -9.33
N PHE A 159 1.89 -1.11 -9.91
CA PHE A 159 2.58 0.06 -9.40
C PHE A 159 2.29 1.24 -10.32
N ALA A 160 1.69 2.30 -9.80
CA ALA A 160 1.32 3.45 -10.63
C ALA A 160 1.57 4.78 -9.93
N ILE A 161 2.09 5.75 -10.70
CA ILE A 161 2.26 7.15 -10.29
C ILE A 161 1.49 8.01 -11.30
N PRO A 162 0.19 8.29 -11.07
CA PRO A 162 -0.66 8.95 -12.06
C PRO A 162 -0.13 10.29 -12.54
N ASP A 163 0.39 11.12 -11.66
CA ASP A 163 0.90 12.45 -12.00
C ASP A 163 2.16 12.42 -12.87
N LEU A 164 2.84 11.28 -12.95
CA LEU A 164 3.96 11.04 -13.86
C LEU A 164 3.58 10.19 -15.07
N GLY A 165 2.31 9.79 -15.17
CA GLY A 165 1.81 8.92 -16.22
C GLY A 165 2.39 7.49 -16.18
N VAL A 166 3.00 7.08 -15.05
CA VAL A 166 3.60 5.76 -14.88
C VAL A 166 2.55 4.76 -14.43
N PHE A 167 2.51 3.64 -15.13
CA PHE A 167 1.73 2.46 -14.74
C PHE A 167 2.47 1.19 -15.16
N VAL A 168 2.64 0.25 -14.23
CA VAL A 168 3.27 -1.06 -14.47
C VAL A 168 2.40 -2.15 -13.85
N PRO A 169 1.94 -3.11 -14.66
CA PRO A 169 1.21 -4.26 -14.17
C PRO A 169 2.18 -5.24 -13.49
N LEU A 170 1.73 -5.87 -12.42
CA LEU A 170 2.47 -6.93 -11.74
C LEU A 170 1.73 -8.25 -11.96
N LEU A 171 2.41 -9.19 -12.60
CA LEU A 171 1.88 -10.53 -12.84
C LEU A 171 1.73 -11.26 -11.50
N GLY A 172 0.53 -11.79 -11.21
CA GLY A 172 0.33 -12.69 -10.07
C GLY A 172 1.16 -13.94 -10.21
N ILE A 173 1.62 -14.49 -9.08
CA ILE A 173 2.38 -15.74 -9.12
C ILE A 173 1.46 -16.89 -9.52
N SER A 174 2.00 -17.83 -10.30
CA SER A 174 1.28 -19.03 -10.72
C SER A 174 1.10 -20.00 -9.54
N ASP A 175 -0.08 -20.62 -9.44
CA ASP A 175 -0.33 -21.68 -8.46
C ASP A 175 0.58 -22.91 -8.66
N ALA A 176 1.17 -23.07 -9.85
CA ALA A 176 2.12 -24.12 -10.16
C ALA A 176 3.58 -23.74 -9.83
N ALA A 177 3.84 -22.51 -9.43
CA ALA A 177 5.18 -22.07 -9.05
C ALA A 177 5.67 -22.79 -7.78
N PRO A 178 6.98 -23.03 -7.63
CA PRO A 178 7.53 -23.62 -6.40
C PRO A 178 7.16 -22.79 -5.17
N ALA A 179 6.89 -23.46 -4.06
CA ALA A 179 6.57 -22.77 -2.81
C ALA A 179 7.69 -21.79 -2.39
N GLY A 180 7.32 -20.56 -2.03
CA GLY A 180 8.24 -19.50 -1.63
C GLY A 180 8.97 -18.83 -2.80
N SER A 181 8.55 -19.07 -4.06
CA SER A 181 9.02 -18.28 -5.19
C SER A 181 8.20 -16.99 -5.38
N HIS A 182 8.77 -16.06 -6.14
CA HIS A 182 8.14 -14.81 -6.53
C HIS A 182 8.36 -14.56 -8.02
N ASN A 183 7.58 -13.66 -8.59
CA ASN A 183 7.89 -13.05 -9.88
C ASN A 183 8.67 -11.76 -9.63
N GLU A 184 9.78 -11.53 -10.32
CA GLU A 184 10.54 -10.28 -10.24
C GLU A 184 10.16 -9.39 -11.43
N ILE A 185 9.75 -8.15 -11.16
CA ILE A 185 9.40 -7.15 -12.16
C ILE A 185 10.29 -5.92 -12.00
N THR A 186 11.10 -5.62 -13.01
CA THR A 186 12.00 -4.46 -12.99
C THR A 186 11.67 -3.49 -14.11
N PHE A 187 11.57 -2.19 -13.77
CA PHE A 187 11.30 -1.12 -14.71
C PHE A 187 11.96 0.19 -14.28
N SER A 188 12.10 1.12 -15.24
CA SER A 188 12.68 2.44 -14.96
C SER A 188 11.79 3.55 -15.51
N PHE A 189 11.76 4.67 -14.78
CA PHE A 189 11.09 5.90 -15.22
C PHE A 189 11.94 7.12 -14.88
N LYS A 190 11.58 8.29 -15.44
CA LYS A 190 12.24 9.55 -15.13
C LYS A 190 11.44 10.34 -14.11
N THR A 191 12.11 10.83 -13.09
CA THR A 191 11.58 11.90 -12.26
C THR A 191 11.69 13.23 -13.00
N GLY A 192 10.75 14.13 -12.76
CA GLY A 192 10.82 15.50 -13.21
C GLY A 192 11.38 16.43 -12.13
N LYS A 193 10.79 17.63 -12.01
CA LYS A 193 11.09 18.60 -10.97
C LYS A 193 10.74 18.04 -9.59
N ALA A 194 11.36 18.63 -8.55
CA ALA A 194 11.04 18.36 -7.17
C ALA A 194 9.53 18.48 -6.88
N GLY A 195 9.01 17.57 -6.09
CA GLY A 195 7.59 17.50 -5.76
C GLY A 195 7.25 16.25 -4.95
N ILE A 196 6.01 16.15 -4.52
CA ILE A 196 5.45 14.98 -3.83
C ILE A 196 4.37 14.40 -4.72
N PHE A 197 4.54 13.14 -5.10
CA PHE A 197 3.67 12.41 -6.00
C PHE A 197 3.05 11.23 -5.26
N ARG A 198 1.74 11.06 -5.38
CA ARG A 198 1.07 9.86 -4.88
C ARG A 198 1.32 8.70 -5.85
N TRP A 199 1.58 7.53 -5.29
CA TRP A 199 1.55 6.29 -6.03
C TRP A 199 0.62 5.29 -5.36
N GLN A 200 0.06 4.36 -6.13
CA GLN A 200 -0.84 3.33 -5.59
C GLN A 200 -1.02 2.14 -6.54
N CYS A 201 -1.55 1.04 -6.00
CA CYS A 201 -2.14 -0.04 -6.77
C CYS A 201 -3.54 0.37 -7.26
N PHE A 202 -3.84 0.12 -8.55
CA PHE A 202 -5.16 0.34 -9.16
C PHE A 202 -5.92 -0.96 -9.44
N VAL A 203 -5.38 -2.08 -9.02
CA VAL A 203 -6.02 -3.39 -9.11
C VAL A 203 -6.75 -3.64 -7.79
N PRO A 204 -8.03 -4.04 -7.79
CA PRO A 204 -8.73 -4.42 -6.57
C PRO A 204 -7.97 -5.53 -5.85
N CYS A 205 -7.50 -5.24 -4.64
CA CYS A 205 -6.63 -6.15 -3.89
C CYS A 205 -6.83 -6.00 -2.38
N GLY A 206 -6.56 -7.08 -1.68
CA GLY A 206 -6.66 -7.18 -0.24
C GLY A 206 -8.05 -7.52 0.28
N ALA A 207 -8.10 -7.89 1.57
CA ALA A 207 -9.33 -8.08 2.31
C ALA A 207 -9.96 -6.71 2.58
N GLY A 208 -10.93 -6.34 1.77
CA GLY A 208 -11.54 -5.03 1.88
C GLY A 208 -13.05 -5.11 1.83
N SER A 209 -13.65 -4.03 1.37
CA SER A 209 -15.04 -3.94 1.03
C SER A 209 -15.34 -4.79 -0.24
N ILE A 210 -16.39 -4.47 -0.97
CA ILE A 210 -16.82 -5.23 -2.15
C ILE A 210 -15.66 -5.41 -3.15
N TYR A 211 -15.37 -6.66 -3.51
CA TYR A 211 -14.34 -7.06 -4.50
C TYR A 211 -12.91 -6.57 -4.21
N GLY A 212 -12.51 -6.52 -2.94
CA GLY A 212 -11.16 -6.11 -2.56
C GLY A 212 -10.89 -4.60 -2.64
N ASN A 213 -11.91 -3.78 -2.83
CA ASN A 213 -11.77 -2.32 -2.79
C ASN A 213 -11.81 -1.80 -1.35
N GLY A 214 -10.98 -0.83 -1.05
CA GLY A 214 -10.86 -0.25 0.28
C GLY A 214 -9.79 -0.94 1.13
N ASN A 215 -9.79 -0.71 2.44
CA ASN A 215 -8.80 -1.23 3.38
C ASN A 215 -7.36 -1.09 2.82
N ALA A 216 -6.59 -2.19 2.69
CA ALA A 216 -5.21 -2.16 2.22
C ALA A 216 -5.03 -1.42 0.89
N MET A 217 -5.91 -1.64 -0.10
CA MET A 217 -5.81 -1.02 -1.42
C MET A 217 -5.78 0.52 -1.37
N SER A 218 -6.57 1.12 -0.49
CA SER A 218 -6.68 2.58 -0.36
C SER A 218 -5.97 3.14 0.87
N ALA A 219 -5.30 2.29 1.65
CA ALA A 219 -4.62 2.71 2.87
C ALA A 219 -3.17 3.10 2.57
N PHE A 220 -2.82 4.31 3.02
CA PHE A 220 -1.45 4.78 3.01
C PHE A 220 -0.58 3.88 3.90
N GLY A 221 0.56 3.47 3.38
CA GLY A 221 1.47 2.57 4.09
C GLY A 221 1.32 1.10 3.69
N TYR A 222 0.32 0.75 2.89
CA TYR A 222 0.08 -0.62 2.39
C TYR A 222 0.18 -0.66 0.86
N MET A 223 -0.92 -0.46 0.16
CA MET A 223 -0.95 -0.50 -1.31
C MET A 223 -0.93 0.88 -1.96
N GLN A 224 -0.68 1.91 -1.16
CA GLN A 224 -0.47 3.29 -1.62
C GLN A 224 0.57 4.00 -0.78
N GLY A 225 1.23 4.99 -1.39
CA GLY A 225 2.27 5.77 -0.72
C GLY A 225 2.64 7.05 -1.44
N MET A 226 3.84 7.53 -1.15
CA MET A 226 4.37 8.78 -1.71
C MET A 226 5.76 8.59 -2.31
N LEU A 227 5.97 9.22 -3.46
CA LEU A 227 7.27 9.48 -4.05
C LEU A 227 7.64 10.95 -3.79
N VAL A 228 8.66 11.18 -2.99
CA VAL A 228 9.21 12.52 -2.70
C VAL A 228 10.41 12.73 -3.62
N VAL A 229 10.26 13.58 -4.61
CA VAL A 229 11.32 13.97 -5.54
C VAL A 229 11.97 15.25 -5.03
N GLN A 230 13.28 15.24 -4.76
CA GLN A 230 14.02 16.36 -4.14
C GLN A 230 15.43 16.59 -4.75
#